data_dcbaea6dca25e4a04626b08936ba27bd
#
_entry.id   dcbaea6dca25e4a04626b08936ba27bd
#
_cell.length_a   1.000
_cell.length_b   1.000
_cell.length_c   1.000
_cell.angle_alpha   90.00
_cell.angle_beta   90.00
_cell.angle_gamma   90.00
#
_symmetry.space_group_name_H-M   'P 1'
#
loop_
_entity.id
_entity.type
_entity.pdbx_description
1 polymer ?
#
loop_
_entity_poly.entity_id
_entity_poly.type
_entity_poly.pdbx_seq_one_letter_code
_entity_poly.pdbx_strand_id
1 'polypeptide(L)'
;MDKPQRKLLKHNTMNVNTINEKFVEKFSTNGELFTSPGRINLIGEHTDYNGGFVFPGAIDKGMVAAIKLNNTDKVRAYAVDLDDYAEFGLREEDAPSKSWARYIFGVCREIQKRGYTIAGFDTAFSGDVPLGAGMSSSAALESTFANALNALFSLGIDRFELARIGQSTEHNYCGVKCGIMDQFASVFGKAGHLMRLDCRSMEFEYFPFDPEQHGYKLVLLDSVVKHELVGSPYNDRRASCERVAAILGQEFLRGATMEQLDAIKDKISEEDFKRARFVIGEEQRGLDVCEALKRNDYETVGKRMYETHWGMSKDYEVSCEELDFLASIAEECGVAGSRIMGGGFGGCTINLVKSELYDNFIATAKERFNAKYGHEPKVYAVVISDGARKL
;
A
#
# COMPACT_ATOMS: atom_id res chain seq x y z
N MET A 1 -22.67 15.20 25.06
CA MET A 1 -22.24 14.81 23.68
C MET A 1 -20.72 14.73 23.66
N ASP A 2 -20.18 13.63 24.12
CA ASP A 2 -18.73 13.41 24.15
C ASP A 2 -18.30 12.64 22.90
N LYS A 3 -17.35 13.23 22.19
CA LYS A 3 -16.87 12.79 20.87
C LYS A 3 -15.95 11.54 20.97
N PRO A 4 -15.98 10.64 19.99
CA PRO A 4 -15.16 9.42 19.98
C PRO A 4 -13.68 9.65 19.66
N GLN A 5 -13.12 10.82 19.94
CA GLN A 5 -11.71 11.17 19.65
C GLN A 5 -10.67 10.53 20.58
N ARG A 6 -11.06 9.85 21.66
CA ARG A 6 -10.11 9.34 22.67
C ARG A 6 -9.60 7.92 22.44
N LYS A 7 -10.12 7.15 21.47
CA LYS A 7 -9.68 5.77 21.22
C LYS A 7 -8.56 5.65 20.16
N LEU A 8 -8.43 6.62 19.28
CA LEU A 8 -7.43 6.63 18.19
C LEU A 8 -5.97 6.87 18.65
N LEU A 9 -5.77 7.42 19.84
CA LEU A 9 -4.43 7.84 20.32
C LEU A 9 -3.64 6.75 21.08
N LYS A 10 -4.23 5.61 21.41
CA LYS A 10 -3.55 4.64 22.31
C LYS A 10 -2.56 3.69 21.63
N HIS A 11 -2.66 3.41 20.34
CA HIS A 11 -1.69 2.54 19.65
C HIS A 11 -0.45 3.32 19.15
N ASN A 12 -0.62 4.56 18.72
CA ASN A 12 0.50 5.40 18.27
C ASN A 12 1.38 5.97 19.41
N THR A 13 0.87 6.11 20.62
CA THR A 13 1.60 6.76 21.73
C THR A 13 2.79 5.93 22.24
N MET A 14 2.72 4.61 22.22
CA MET A 14 3.82 3.78 22.73
C MET A 14 5.01 3.75 21.77
N ASN A 15 4.75 3.76 20.46
CA ASN A 15 5.79 3.78 19.44
C ASN A 15 6.51 5.14 19.33
N VAL A 16 5.79 6.25 19.46
CA VAL A 16 6.34 7.62 19.41
C VAL A 16 7.32 7.89 20.54
N ASN A 17 6.99 7.52 21.78
CA ASN A 17 7.87 7.74 22.93
C ASN A 17 9.17 6.93 22.81
N THR A 18 9.08 5.66 22.45
CA THR A 18 10.24 4.78 22.25
C THR A 18 11.16 5.31 21.14
N ILE A 19 10.61 5.82 20.04
CA ILE A 19 11.42 6.38 18.95
C ILE A 19 12.16 7.62 19.40
N ASN A 20 11.49 8.52 20.12
CA ASN A 20 12.14 9.73 20.64
C ASN A 20 13.21 9.41 21.67
N GLU A 21 12.97 8.46 22.56
CA GLU A 21 13.97 7.96 23.52
C GLU A 21 15.20 7.38 22.80
N LYS A 22 14.99 6.55 21.79
CA LYS A 22 16.06 5.97 20.96
C LYS A 22 16.81 7.04 20.16
N PHE A 23 16.09 8.03 19.65
CA PHE A 23 16.73 9.16 18.98
C PHE A 23 17.66 9.94 19.92
N VAL A 24 17.19 10.25 21.13
CA VAL A 24 18.01 10.93 22.16
C VAL A 24 19.21 10.06 22.58
N GLU A 25 19.00 8.75 22.76
CA GLU A 25 20.09 7.81 23.08
C GLU A 25 21.19 7.82 22.02
N LYS A 26 20.82 7.82 20.72
CA LYS A 26 21.77 7.73 19.62
C LYS A 26 22.43 9.08 19.25
N PHE A 27 21.70 10.18 19.37
CA PHE A 27 22.11 11.48 18.81
C PHE A 27 22.22 12.60 19.87
N SER A 28 21.94 12.32 21.14
CA SER A 28 22.05 13.24 22.27
C SER A 28 21.28 14.56 22.13
N THR A 29 20.14 14.52 21.41
CA THR A 29 19.28 15.68 21.14
C THR A 29 17.85 15.22 20.86
N ASN A 30 16.88 16.15 20.85
CA ASN A 30 15.50 15.87 20.46
C ASN A 30 15.30 16.07 18.95
N GLY A 31 14.53 15.17 18.34
CA GLY A 31 14.08 15.28 16.95
C GLY A 31 12.66 15.83 16.83
N GLU A 32 12.30 16.29 15.65
CA GLU A 32 10.92 16.54 15.27
C GLU A 32 10.28 15.25 14.77
N LEU A 33 9.02 15.03 15.13
CA LEU A 33 8.33 13.77 14.87
C LEU A 33 7.44 13.87 13.64
N PHE A 34 7.57 12.90 12.75
CA PHE A 34 6.77 12.76 11.55
C PHE A 34 6.24 11.35 11.43
N THR A 35 5.07 11.22 10.80
CA THR A 35 4.45 9.91 10.56
C THR A 35 3.83 9.84 9.17
N SER A 36 3.80 8.64 8.64
CA SER A 36 3.03 8.31 7.44
C SER A 36 2.44 6.90 7.55
N PRO A 37 1.18 6.70 7.16
CA PRO A 37 0.51 5.42 7.25
C PRO A 37 0.90 4.48 6.11
N GLY A 38 0.73 3.17 6.36
CA GLY A 38 0.48 2.20 5.32
C GLY A 38 -0.94 2.35 4.74
N ARG A 39 -1.31 1.44 3.85
CA ARG A 39 -2.63 1.50 3.19
C ARG A 39 -3.27 0.13 3.04
N ILE A 40 -4.58 0.13 2.94
CA ILE A 40 -5.36 -0.89 2.25
C ILE A 40 -5.72 -0.40 0.85
N ASN A 41 -6.13 -1.31 -0.02
CA ASN A 41 -6.86 -0.98 -1.24
C ASN A 41 -8.12 -1.81 -1.27
N LEU A 42 -9.30 -1.21 -1.45
CA LEU A 42 -10.57 -1.95 -1.41
C LEU A 42 -10.81 -2.70 -2.72
N ILE A 43 -10.45 -2.11 -3.86
CA ILE A 43 -10.60 -2.66 -5.21
C ILE A 43 -9.67 -1.92 -6.20
N GLY A 44 -9.44 -2.47 -7.40
CA GLY A 44 -8.56 -1.86 -8.39
C GLY A 44 -7.10 -2.27 -8.24
N GLU A 45 -6.83 -3.57 -8.05
CA GLU A 45 -5.46 -4.05 -7.99
C GLU A 45 -4.85 -4.16 -9.40
N HIS A 46 -3.57 -3.78 -9.52
CA HIS A 46 -2.82 -3.75 -10.78
C HIS A 46 -3.38 -2.82 -11.87
N THR A 47 -4.27 -1.90 -11.51
CA THR A 47 -4.84 -0.92 -12.44
C THR A 47 -4.08 0.40 -12.47
N ASP A 48 -3.33 0.74 -11.42
CA ASP A 48 -2.63 2.01 -11.28
C ASP A 48 -1.58 2.25 -12.37
N TYR A 49 -0.72 1.30 -12.65
CA TYR A 49 0.25 1.41 -13.74
C TYR A 49 -0.35 1.16 -15.14
N ASN A 50 -1.66 0.83 -15.19
CA ASN A 50 -2.47 0.77 -16.41
C ASN A 50 -3.31 2.04 -16.64
N GLY A 51 -3.05 3.12 -15.91
CA GLY A 51 -3.79 4.38 -15.99
C GLY A 51 -5.22 4.27 -15.47
N GLY A 52 -5.53 3.23 -14.69
CA GLY A 52 -6.86 2.90 -14.20
C GLY A 52 -7.25 3.56 -12.89
N PHE A 53 -8.35 3.07 -12.31
CA PHE A 53 -8.84 3.51 -11.01
C PHE A 53 -8.37 2.59 -9.90
N VAL A 54 -7.96 3.18 -8.78
CA VAL A 54 -7.71 2.48 -7.53
C VAL A 54 -8.55 3.05 -6.40
N PHE A 55 -8.77 2.26 -5.35
CA PHE A 55 -9.66 2.63 -4.25
C PHE A 55 -9.00 2.46 -2.87
N PRO A 56 -7.84 3.10 -2.64
CA PRO A 56 -7.11 2.93 -1.39
C PRO A 56 -7.68 3.74 -0.23
N GLY A 57 -7.28 3.33 0.98
CA GLY A 57 -7.42 4.09 2.22
C GLY A 57 -6.18 3.96 3.08
N ALA A 58 -5.73 5.05 3.66
CA ALA A 58 -4.68 5.03 4.67
C ALA A 58 -5.16 4.33 5.94
N ILE A 59 -4.28 3.61 6.62
CA ILE A 59 -4.63 2.84 7.82
C ILE A 59 -3.93 3.38 9.07
N ASP A 60 -4.38 2.92 10.23
CA ASP A 60 -3.82 3.30 11.54
C ASP A 60 -2.42 2.73 11.83
N LYS A 61 -1.90 1.86 10.96
CA LYS A 61 -0.53 1.36 11.01
C LYS A 61 0.37 2.17 10.10
N GLY A 62 1.57 2.50 10.57
CA GLY A 62 2.43 3.40 9.81
C GLY A 62 3.89 3.36 10.25
N MET A 63 4.64 4.32 9.73
CA MET A 63 6.00 4.64 10.14
C MET A 63 5.99 5.93 10.96
N VAL A 64 6.85 5.99 11.96
CA VAL A 64 7.16 7.21 12.72
C VAL A 64 8.66 7.43 12.70
N ALA A 65 9.09 8.66 12.48
CA ALA A 65 10.48 9.05 12.51
C ALA A 65 10.68 10.30 13.37
N ALA A 66 11.70 10.26 14.21
CA ALA A 66 12.28 11.44 14.86
C ALA A 66 13.45 11.93 13.99
N ILE A 67 13.43 13.20 13.58
CA ILE A 67 14.41 13.73 12.61
C ILE A 67 14.92 15.09 13.10
N LYS A 68 16.22 15.33 12.94
CA LYS A 68 16.86 16.62 13.19
C LYS A 68 18.00 16.89 12.23
N LEU A 69 18.10 18.12 11.75
CA LEU A 69 19.24 18.58 10.95
C LEU A 69 20.54 18.50 11.77
N ASN A 70 21.62 18.01 11.16
CA ASN A 70 22.89 17.78 11.85
C ASN A 70 24.04 18.68 11.36
N ASN A 71 23.72 19.65 10.49
CA ASN A 71 24.67 20.61 9.92
C ASN A 71 25.87 19.98 9.17
N THR A 72 25.67 18.77 8.62
CA THR A 72 26.66 18.08 7.78
C THR A 72 26.05 17.80 6.39
N ASP A 73 26.77 17.09 5.55
CA ASP A 73 26.25 16.54 4.27
C ASP A 73 25.92 15.05 4.38
N LYS A 74 25.86 14.50 5.59
CA LYS A 74 25.60 13.08 5.83
C LYS A 74 24.25 12.84 6.48
N VAL A 75 23.60 11.76 6.09
CA VAL A 75 22.43 11.19 6.75
C VAL A 75 22.91 10.09 7.69
N ARG A 76 22.50 10.18 8.97
CA ARG A 76 22.73 9.14 9.98
C ARG A 76 21.37 8.60 10.41
N ALA A 77 21.10 7.34 10.08
CA ALA A 77 19.80 6.73 10.28
C ALA A 77 19.88 5.48 11.16
N TYR A 78 18.98 5.37 12.13
CA TYR A 78 18.85 4.23 13.01
C TYR A 78 17.44 3.63 12.89
N ALA A 79 17.36 2.39 12.38
CA ALA A 79 16.14 1.61 12.30
C ALA A 79 15.92 0.87 13.64
N VAL A 80 15.01 1.39 14.46
CA VAL A 80 14.81 0.91 15.84
C VAL A 80 14.37 -0.55 15.90
N ASP A 81 13.44 -0.95 15.01
CA ASP A 81 12.91 -2.32 14.98
C ASP A 81 13.93 -3.38 14.55
N LEU A 82 14.99 -2.95 13.84
CA LEU A 82 16.04 -3.82 13.35
C LEU A 82 17.30 -3.74 14.19
N ASP A 83 17.35 -2.82 15.17
CA ASP A 83 18.57 -2.44 15.90
C ASP A 83 19.74 -2.21 14.94
N ASP A 84 19.48 -1.48 13.86
CA ASP A 84 20.42 -1.35 12.74
C ASP A 84 20.67 0.11 12.37
N TYR A 85 21.93 0.45 12.08
CA TYR A 85 22.40 1.80 11.79
C TYR A 85 22.97 1.89 10.38
N ALA A 86 22.71 2.99 9.68
CA ALA A 86 23.32 3.32 8.41
C ALA A 86 23.75 4.79 8.38
N GLU A 87 24.84 5.06 7.69
CA GLU A 87 25.31 6.40 7.36
C GLU A 87 25.63 6.46 5.86
N PHE A 88 25.23 7.54 5.19
CA PHE A 88 25.55 7.79 3.80
C PHE A 88 25.61 9.30 3.53
N GLY A 89 26.39 9.67 2.51
CA GLY A 89 26.52 11.05 2.05
C GLY A 89 25.42 11.44 1.07
N LEU A 90 24.97 12.69 1.15
CA LEU A 90 23.98 13.24 0.19
C LEU A 90 24.53 13.42 -1.22
N ARG A 91 25.86 13.33 -1.39
CA ARG A 91 26.54 13.44 -2.69
C ARG A 91 27.03 12.09 -3.23
N GLU A 92 26.84 11.00 -2.49
CA GLU A 92 27.22 9.67 -2.94
C GLU A 92 26.42 9.28 -4.19
N GLU A 93 27.07 8.62 -5.14
CA GLU A 93 26.43 8.14 -6.37
C GLU A 93 25.73 6.81 -6.14
N ASP A 94 26.32 5.94 -5.32
CA ASP A 94 25.85 4.60 -5.06
C ASP A 94 24.90 4.56 -3.85
N ALA A 95 23.79 3.86 -4.01
CA ALA A 95 22.85 3.64 -2.94
C ALA A 95 23.42 2.73 -1.83
N PRO A 96 23.04 2.93 -0.57
CA PRO A 96 23.47 2.08 0.54
C PRO A 96 23.16 0.60 0.28
N SER A 97 23.99 -0.29 0.80
CA SER A 97 23.79 -1.75 0.67
C SER A 97 22.56 -2.25 1.44
N LYS A 98 22.20 -1.58 2.56
CA LYS A 98 21.04 -1.93 3.39
C LYS A 98 19.75 -1.54 2.68
N SER A 99 18.85 -2.50 2.50
CA SER A 99 17.59 -2.31 1.74
C SER A 99 16.75 -1.17 2.31
N TRP A 100 16.56 -1.11 3.63
CA TRP A 100 15.77 -0.04 4.25
C TRP A 100 16.38 1.35 4.08
N ALA A 101 17.71 1.46 4.06
CA ALA A 101 18.39 2.75 3.89
C ALA A 101 18.29 3.28 2.45
N ARG A 102 18.09 2.40 1.46
CA ARG A 102 17.88 2.79 0.05
C ARG A 102 16.63 3.64 -0.14
N TYR A 103 15.57 3.40 0.63
CA TYR A 103 14.36 4.22 0.57
C TYR A 103 14.63 5.65 1.03
N ILE A 104 15.35 5.82 2.15
CA ILE A 104 15.71 7.16 2.67
C ILE A 104 16.66 7.86 1.69
N PHE A 105 17.68 7.15 1.21
CA PHE A 105 18.62 7.65 0.21
C PHE A 105 17.89 8.07 -1.08
N GLY A 106 17.01 7.23 -1.60
CA GLY A 106 16.23 7.48 -2.81
C GLY A 106 15.37 8.73 -2.68
N VAL A 107 14.67 8.91 -1.56
CA VAL A 107 13.89 10.14 -1.28
C VAL A 107 14.78 11.38 -1.31
N CYS A 108 15.96 11.33 -0.66
CA CYS A 108 16.91 12.45 -0.70
C CYS A 108 17.36 12.77 -2.13
N ARG A 109 17.73 11.73 -2.90
CA ARG A 109 18.17 11.90 -4.29
C ARG A 109 17.07 12.41 -5.22
N GLU A 110 15.85 11.91 -5.06
CA GLU A 110 14.71 12.37 -5.87
C GLU A 110 14.31 13.81 -5.56
N ILE A 111 14.41 14.26 -4.31
CA ILE A 111 14.27 15.69 -3.93
C ILE A 111 15.35 16.54 -4.61
N GLN A 112 16.61 16.10 -4.54
CA GLN A 112 17.74 16.82 -5.17
C GLN A 112 17.64 16.88 -6.70
N LYS A 113 17.22 15.80 -7.38
CA LYS A 113 17.00 15.77 -8.83
C LYS A 113 15.92 16.76 -9.30
N ARG A 114 15.00 17.14 -8.42
CA ARG A 114 13.96 18.17 -8.67
C ARG A 114 14.46 19.58 -8.40
N GLY A 115 15.75 19.75 -8.12
CA GLY A 115 16.40 21.04 -7.92
C GLY A 115 16.31 21.58 -6.50
N TYR A 116 15.77 20.83 -5.55
CA TYR A 116 15.72 21.25 -4.15
C TYR A 116 17.04 20.97 -3.43
N THR A 117 17.40 21.86 -2.51
CA THR A 117 18.60 21.71 -1.69
C THR A 117 18.22 21.19 -0.32
N ILE A 118 18.88 20.12 0.11
CA ILE A 118 18.78 19.56 1.46
C ILE A 118 20.18 19.39 2.06
N ALA A 119 20.26 19.37 3.36
CA ALA A 119 21.49 19.09 4.13
C ALA A 119 21.33 17.79 4.91
N GLY A 120 22.41 17.37 5.58
CA GLY A 120 22.42 16.16 6.38
C GLY A 120 21.49 16.23 7.60
N PHE A 121 21.04 15.08 8.03
CA PHE A 121 20.15 14.94 9.19
C PHE A 121 20.40 13.62 9.91
N ASP A 122 19.99 13.63 11.18
CA ASP A 122 19.94 12.43 12.01
C ASP A 122 18.50 11.94 12.11
N THR A 123 18.30 10.64 12.12
CA THR A 123 16.97 10.06 12.25
C THR A 123 16.98 8.74 13.02
N ALA A 124 15.96 8.53 13.84
CA ALA A 124 15.56 7.21 14.35
C ALA A 124 14.11 6.98 13.95
N PHE A 125 13.80 5.80 13.43
CA PHE A 125 12.46 5.46 12.96
C PHE A 125 12.07 4.03 13.31
N SER A 126 10.77 3.80 13.37
CA SER A 126 10.15 2.51 13.64
C SER A 126 8.78 2.47 12.97
N GLY A 127 8.24 1.27 12.73
CA GLY A 127 6.92 1.11 12.13
C GLY A 127 6.19 -0.13 12.63
N ASP A 128 4.86 -0.04 12.64
CA ASP A 128 3.98 -1.15 12.96
C ASP A 128 3.23 -1.70 11.73
N VAL A 129 3.64 -1.28 10.53
CA VAL A 129 3.18 -1.88 9.28
C VAL A 129 3.84 -3.24 9.12
N PRO A 130 3.10 -4.35 9.14
CA PRO A 130 3.68 -5.67 9.00
C PRO A 130 4.43 -5.84 7.67
N LEU A 131 5.70 -6.26 7.76
CA LEU A 131 6.54 -6.44 6.59
C LEU A 131 6.07 -7.63 5.74
N GLY A 132 5.91 -7.41 4.44
CA GLY A 132 5.47 -8.44 3.50
C GLY A 132 3.97 -8.77 3.55
N ALA A 133 3.19 -8.05 4.34
CA ALA A 133 1.74 -8.25 4.47
C ALA A 133 0.89 -7.49 3.43
N GLY A 134 1.52 -6.86 2.43
CA GLY A 134 0.81 -6.10 1.38
C GLY A 134 0.25 -4.75 1.83
N MET A 135 0.65 -4.23 3.00
CA MET A 135 0.17 -2.95 3.55
C MET A 135 1.08 -1.75 3.25
N SER A 136 2.02 -1.87 2.33
CA SER A 136 2.91 -0.81 1.81
C SER A 136 3.78 -0.11 2.86
N SER A 137 4.58 -0.90 3.58
CA SER A 137 5.59 -0.36 4.52
C SER A 137 6.64 0.51 3.83
N SER A 138 6.99 0.23 2.57
CA SER A 138 7.91 1.05 1.76
C SER A 138 7.35 2.44 1.51
N ALA A 139 6.12 2.54 1.00
CA ALA A 139 5.47 3.83 0.76
C ALA A 139 5.26 4.64 2.06
N ALA A 140 4.97 3.97 3.18
CA ALA A 140 4.90 4.62 4.48
C ALA A 140 6.26 5.22 4.88
N LEU A 141 7.36 4.48 4.69
CA LEU A 141 8.71 4.94 4.97
C LEU A 141 9.10 6.14 4.09
N GLU A 142 8.94 6.00 2.77
CA GLU A 142 9.21 7.04 1.78
C GLU A 142 8.44 8.32 2.06
N SER A 143 7.13 8.20 2.28
CA SER A 143 6.24 9.33 2.54
C SER A 143 6.56 10.01 3.87
N THR A 144 6.99 9.27 4.89
CA THR A 144 7.46 9.83 6.16
C THR A 144 8.65 10.77 5.92
N PHE A 145 9.68 10.29 5.20
CA PHE A 145 10.88 11.09 4.94
C PHE A 145 10.63 12.20 3.92
N ALA A 146 9.87 11.97 2.86
CA ALA A 146 9.53 13.02 1.89
C ALA A 146 8.78 14.19 2.58
N ASN A 147 7.76 13.88 3.40
CA ASN A 147 7.01 14.88 4.13
C ASN A 147 7.88 15.60 5.18
N ALA A 148 8.73 14.87 5.91
CA ALA A 148 9.63 15.44 6.91
C ALA A 148 10.65 16.39 6.30
N LEU A 149 11.32 15.99 5.22
CA LEU A 149 12.31 16.83 4.54
C LEU A 149 11.66 18.06 3.90
N ASN A 150 10.47 17.90 3.30
CA ASN A 150 9.69 19.04 2.80
C ASN A 150 9.41 20.09 3.88
N ALA A 151 9.00 19.63 5.08
CA ALA A 151 8.71 20.52 6.21
C ALA A 151 9.99 21.15 6.82
N LEU A 152 11.02 20.33 7.10
CA LEU A 152 12.24 20.77 7.77
C LEU A 152 13.05 21.77 6.95
N PHE A 153 13.07 21.62 5.62
CA PHE A 153 13.77 22.51 4.70
C PHE A 153 12.85 23.56 4.06
N SER A 154 11.54 23.58 4.42
CA SER A 154 10.55 24.52 3.85
C SER A 154 10.55 24.51 2.31
N LEU A 155 10.60 23.34 1.70
CA LEU A 155 10.80 23.18 0.26
C LEU A 155 9.58 23.59 -0.57
N GLY A 156 8.38 23.61 0.00
CA GLY A 156 7.14 23.95 -0.70
C GLY A 156 6.71 22.92 -1.75
N ILE A 157 7.17 21.68 -1.65
CA ILE A 157 6.80 20.59 -2.54
C ILE A 157 5.33 20.25 -2.30
N ASP A 158 4.52 20.22 -3.36
CA ASP A 158 3.12 19.84 -3.25
C ASP A 158 2.94 18.33 -2.97
N ARG A 159 1.74 17.95 -2.51
CA ARG A 159 1.47 16.58 -2.05
C ARG A 159 1.55 15.55 -3.18
N PHE A 160 1.16 15.90 -4.41
CA PHE A 160 1.29 14.99 -5.55
C PHE A 160 2.76 14.72 -5.87
N GLU A 161 3.59 15.76 -5.81
CA GLU A 161 5.01 15.61 -6.08
C GLU A 161 5.71 14.83 -4.95
N LEU A 162 5.26 14.95 -3.68
CA LEU A 162 5.73 14.09 -2.59
C LEU A 162 5.42 12.61 -2.88
N ALA A 163 4.23 12.29 -3.36
CA ALA A 163 3.90 10.92 -3.76
C ALA A 163 4.76 10.43 -4.93
N ARG A 164 5.03 11.28 -5.94
CA ARG A 164 5.91 10.95 -7.07
C ARG A 164 7.38 10.76 -6.65
N ILE A 165 7.85 11.48 -5.65
CA ILE A 165 9.18 11.26 -5.06
C ILE A 165 9.29 9.84 -4.50
N GLY A 166 8.30 9.37 -3.74
CA GLY A 166 8.26 8.00 -3.26
C GLY A 166 8.25 6.98 -4.41
N GLN A 167 7.34 7.13 -5.38
CA GLN A 167 7.29 6.24 -6.54
C GLN A 167 8.62 6.21 -7.32
N SER A 168 9.23 7.37 -7.55
CA SER A 168 10.52 7.45 -8.24
C SER A 168 11.64 6.79 -7.43
N THR A 169 11.54 6.82 -6.10
CA THR A 169 12.45 6.10 -5.20
C THR A 169 12.37 4.59 -5.42
N GLU A 170 11.17 4.01 -5.44
CA GLU A 170 10.95 2.59 -5.75
C GLU A 170 11.55 2.22 -7.12
N HIS A 171 11.27 3.03 -8.15
CA HIS A 171 11.70 2.78 -9.52
C HIS A 171 13.22 2.83 -9.70
N ASN A 172 13.86 3.83 -9.11
CA ASN A 172 15.24 4.17 -9.42
C ASN A 172 16.26 3.54 -8.44
N TYR A 173 15.83 3.22 -7.21
CA TYR A 173 16.74 2.76 -6.15
C TYR A 173 16.35 1.42 -5.54
N CYS A 174 15.09 1.00 -5.67
CA CYS A 174 14.60 -0.28 -5.11
C CYS A 174 14.30 -1.33 -6.18
N GLY A 175 14.22 -0.94 -7.47
CA GLY A 175 14.01 -1.87 -8.59
C GLY A 175 12.58 -2.37 -8.77
N VAL A 176 11.60 -1.75 -8.12
CA VAL A 176 10.18 -2.08 -8.22
C VAL A 176 9.48 -1.07 -9.12
N LYS A 177 8.89 -1.51 -10.23
CA LYS A 177 8.14 -0.64 -11.17
C LYS A 177 6.66 -0.52 -10.75
N CYS A 178 6.43 -0.10 -9.50
CA CYS A 178 5.08 0.10 -8.96
C CYS A 178 4.31 1.23 -9.64
N GLY A 179 2.98 1.24 -9.49
CA GLY A 179 2.14 2.40 -9.76
C GLY A 179 2.25 3.45 -8.66
N ILE A 180 1.35 4.43 -8.65
CA ILE A 180 1.37 5.56 -7.71
C ILE A 180 0.51 5.32 -6.46
N MET A 181 -0.35 4.29 -6.47
CA MET A 181 -1.40 4.08 -5.48
C MET A 181 -0.92 4.14 -4.03
N ASP A 182 0.17 3.47 -3.74
CA ASP A 182 0.66 3.27 -2.38
C ASP A 182 1.14 4.58 -1.75
N GLN A 183 1.98 5.30 -2.47
CA GLN A 183 2.50 6.60 -2.04
C GLN A 183 1.39 7.65 -2.00
N PHE A 184 0.46 7.61 -2.97
CA PHE A 184 -0.70 8.49 -2.98
C PHE A 184 -1.54 8.28 -1.72
N ALA A 185 -1.87 7.03 -1.38
CA ALA A 185 -2.66 6.71 -0.19
C ALA A 185 -1.97 7.16 1.10
N SER A 186 -0.66 6.90 1.22
CA SER A 186 0.14 7.32 2.38
C SER A 186 0.19 8.84 2.54
N VAL A 187 0.22 9.60 1.44
CA VAL A 187 0.28 11.07 1.48
C VAL A 187 -1.11 11.69 1.67
N PHE A 188 -2.13 11.21 0.94
CA PHE A 188 -3.45 11.84 0.85
C PHE A 188 -4.50 11.26 1.79
N GLY A 189 -4.18 10.24 2.58
CA GLY A 189 -5.11 9.60 3.50
C GLY A 189 -5.94 10.60 4.30
N LYS A 190 -7.21 10.25 4.54
CA LYS A 190 -8.14 11.00 5.35
C LYS A 190 -8.95 10.03 6.21
N ALA A 191 -8.96 10.25 7.51
CA ALA A 191 -9.69 9.40 8.46
C ALA A 191 -11.15 9.19 8.05
N GLY A 192 -11.62 7.95 8.09
CA GLY A 192 -12.97 7.57 7.72
C GLY A 192 -13.32 7.69 6.23
N HIS A 193 -12.33 7.81 5.35
CA HIS A 193 -12.57 7.93 3.90
C HIS A 193 -11.60 7.04 3.11
N LEU A 194 -12.14 6.35 2.12
CA LEU A 194 -11.37 5.82 1.01
C LEU A 194 -11.23 6.89 -0.08
N MET A 195 -10.34 6.65 -1.02
CA MET A 195 -10.08 7.57 -2.14
C MET A 195 -10.20 6.83 -3.46
N ARG A 196 -11.07 7.28 -4.36
CA ARG A 196 -10.98 6.87 -5.76
C ARG A 196 -9.96 7.76 -6.45
N LEU A 197 -8.84 7.19 -6.86
CA LEU A 197 -7.84 7.88 -7.65
C LEU A 197 -7.94 7.43 -9.11
N ASP A 198 -8.01 8.37 -10.03
CA ASP A 198 -7.76 8.18 -11.43
C ASP A 198 -6.26 8.30 -11.69
N CYS A 199 -5.59 7.16 -11.96
CA CYS A 199 -4.13 7.14 -12.13
C CYS A 199 -3.65 7.73 -13.46
N ARG A 200 -4.56 8.09 -14.40
CA ARG A 200 -4.25 8.79 -15.64
C ARG A 200 -4.25 10.31 -15.46
N SER A 201 -5.37 10.85 -14.94
CA SER A 201 -5.53 12.30 -14.75
C SER A 201 -4.97 12.80 -13.41
N MET A 202 -4.74 11.90 -12.46
CA MET A 202 -4.41 12.20 -11.06
C MET A 202 -5.53 12.93 -10.31
N GLU A 203 -6.74 12.96 -10.86
CA GLU A 203 -7.92 13.44 -10.15
C GLU A 203 -8.39 12.40 -9.13
N PHE A 204 -8.87 12.85 -7.98
CA PHE A 204 -9.36 11.95 -6.95
C PHE A 204 -10.56 12.50 -6.20
N GLU A 205 -11.32 11.57 -5.62
CA GLU A 205 -12.51 11.87 -4.83
C GLU A 205 -12.48 11.05 -3.53
N TYR A 206 -12.84 11.70 -2.42
CA TYR A 206 -13.01 11.02 -1.14
C TYR A 206 -14.39 10.41 -1.01
N PHE A 207 -14.44 9.15 -0.59
CA PHE A 207 -15.66 8.41 -0.28
C PHE A 207 -15.73 8.15 1.22
N PRO A 208 -16.76 8.61 1.94
CA PRO A 208 -16.99 8.18 3.31
C PRO A 208 -17.04 6.65 3.39
N PHE A 209 -16.30 6.08 4.34
CA PHE A 209 -16.24 4.65 4.51
C PHE A 209 -16.26 4.28 5.99
N ASP A 210 -17.43 3.83 6.44
CA ASP A 210 -17.68 3.37 7.80
C ASP A 210 -18.53 2.09 7.73
N PRO A 211 -17.90 0.94 7.43
CA PRO A 211 -18.60 -0.33 7.31
C PRO A 211 -19.27 -0.75 8.63
N GLU A 212 -18.74 -0.34 9.79
CA GLU A 212 -19.30 -0.70 11.09
C GLU A 212 -20.69 -0.12 11.32
N GLN A 213 -20.96 1.10 10.85
CA GLN A 213 -22.31 1.69 10.90
C GLN A 213 -23.32 0.90 10.07
N HIS A 214 -22.86 0.11 9.12
CA HIS A 214 -23.70 -0.71 8.23
C HIS A 214 -23.67 -2.20 8.57
N GLY A 215 -23.15 -2.56 9.75
CA GLY A 215 -23.12 -3.94 10.23
C GLY A 215 -22.00 -4.80 9.63
N TYR A 216 -20.94 -4.19 9.11
CA TYR A 216 -19.76 -4.89 8.57
C TYR A 216 -18.50 -4.50 9.30
N LYS A 217 -17.49 -5.37 9.25
CA LYS A 217 -16.11 -5.11 9.70
C LYS A 217 -15.14 -5.39 8.58
N LEU A 218 -14.08 -4.59 8.51
CA LEU A 218 -12.97 -4.82 7.60
C LEU A 218 -11.80 -5.44 8.37
N VAL A 219 -11.30 -6.57 7.89
CA VAL A 219 -10.21 -7.31 8.54
C VAL A 219 -9.24 -7.89 7.51
N LEU A 220 -7.95 -7.87 7.84
CA LEU A 220 -6.92 -8.52 7.04
C LEU A 220 -6.53 -9.85 7.69
N LEU A 221 -6.40 -10.87 6.87
CA LEU A 221 -5.80 -12.15 7.24
C LEU A 221 -4.48 -12.32 6.48
N ASP A 222 -3.37 -12.27 7.21
CA ASP A 222 -2.03 -12.44 6.67
C ASP A 222 -1.66 -13.92 6.61
N SER A 223 -1.41 -14.40 5.42
CA SER A 223 -0.98 -15.79 5.15
C SER A 223 0.40 -16.11 5.72
N VAL A 224 1.17 -15.09 6.14
CA VAL A 224 2.58 -15.19 6.58
C VAL A 224 3.53 -15.64 5.44
N VAL A 225 3.00 -15.84 4.24
CA VAL A 225 3.83 -16.07 3.04
C VAL A 225 4.47 -14.74 2.65
N LYS A 226 5.80 -14.70 2.72
CA LYS A 226 6.57 -13.52 2.38
C LYS A 226 7.07 -13.62 0.94
N HIS A 227 6.81 -12.62 0.15
CA HIS A 227 7.44 -12.42 -1.14
C HIS A 227 8.14 -11.06 -1.20
N GLU A 228 9.34 -11.06 -1.76
CA GLU A 228 10.00 -9.82 -2.16
C GLU A 228 9.50 -9.46 -3.56
N LEU A 229 8.95 -8.26 -3.74
CA LEU A 229 8.52 -7.77 -5.06
C LEU A 229 9.72 -7.49 -5.98
N VAL A 230 10.89 -7.23 -5.39
CA VAL A 230 12.14 -7.04 -6.11
C VAL A 230 12.56 -8.35 -6.79
N GLY A 231 12.70 -8.32 -8.12
CA GLY A 231 13.04 -9.53 -8.91
C GLY A 231 11.91 -10.56 -9.03
N SER A 232 10.71 -10.22 -8.55
CA SER A 232 9.51 -11.07 -8.66
C SER A 232 8.84 -10.94 -10.03
N PRO A 233 7.90 -11.84 -10.36
CA PRO A 233 7.04 -11.74 -11.54
C PRO A 233 6.16 -10.48 -11.60
N TYR A 234 6.19 -9.59 -10.61
CA TYR A 234 5.42 -8.33 -10.61
C TYR A 234 5.72 -7.46 -11.84
N ASN A 235 7.01 -7.26 -12.14
CA ASN A 235 7.41 -6.47 -13.30
C ASN A 235 6.98 -7.13 -14.63
N ASP A 236 6.89 -8.46 -14.69
CA ASP A 236 6.41 -9.18 -15.86
C ASP A 236 4.93 -8.94 -16.12
N ARG A 237 4.11 -8.75 -15.04
CA ARG A 237 2.69 -8.42 -15.17
C ARG A 237 2.51 -7.06 -15.82
N ARG A 238 3.28 -6.08 -15.40
CA ARG A 238 3.29 -4.75 -16.00
C ARG A 238 3.72 -4.81 -17.46
N ALA A 239 4.83 -5.47 -17.77
CA ALA A 239 5.32 -5.63 -19.13
C ALA A 239 4.30 -6.32 -20.05
N SER A 240 3.55 -7.30 -19.54
CA SER A 240 2.45 -7.97 -20.26
C SER A 240 1.35 -6.96 -20.66
N CYS A 241 0.92 -6.11 -19.73
CA CYS A 241 -0.07 -5.09 -19.98
C CYS A 241 0.42 -4.05 -21.01
N GLU A 242 1.67 -3.58 -20.87
CA GLU A 242 2.28 -2.63 -21.80
C GLU A 242 2.37 -3.19 -23.22
N ARG A 243 2.72 -4.47 -23.40
CA ARG A 243 2.71 -5.12 -24.72
C ARG A 243 1.32 -5.12 -25.38
N VAL A 244 0.29 -5.50 -24.62
CA VAL A 244 -1.08 -5.55 -25.13
C VAL A 244 -1.59 -4.14 -25.45
N ALA A 245 -1.36 -3.17 -24.58
CA ALA A 245 -1.74 -1.77 -24.82
C ALA A 245 -1.09 -1.24 -26.13
N ALA A 246 0.20 -1.52 -26.35
CA ALA A 246 0.92 -1.11 -27.55
C ALA A 246 0.31 -1.74 -28.83
N ILE A 247 -0.10 -3.02 -28.80
CA ILE A 247 -0.74 -3.69 -29.94
C ILE A 247 -2.14 -3.08 -30.22
N LEU A 248 -2.85 -2.65 -29.16
CA LEU A 248 -4.12 -1.92 -29.28
C LEU A 248 -3.94 -0.46 -29.71
N GLY A 249 -2.70 0.05 -29.82
CA GLY A 249 -2.40 1.45 -30.13
C GLY A 249 -2.77 2.41 -29.02
N GLN A 250 -2.75 1.93 -27.76
CA GLN A 250 -3.08 2.70 -26.56
C GLN A 250 -1.86 2.87 -25.66
N GLU A 251 -1.83 3.93 -24.87
CA GLU A 251 -0.79 4.15 -23.85
C GLU A 251 -0.96 3.20 -22.66
N PHE A 252 -2.19 2.92 -22.27
CA PHE A 252 -2.57 2.06 -21.15
C PHE A 252 -3.73 1.14 -21.53
N LEU A 253 -3.94 0.06 -20.77
CA LEU A 253 -5.11 -0.81 -20.95
C LEU A 253 -6.42 -0.13 -20.50
N ARG A 254 -6.38 0.93 -19.72
CA ARG A 254 -7.58 1.69 -19.38
C ARG A 254 -8.27 2.23 -20.63
N GLY A 255 -9.54 1.92 -20.76
CA GLY A 255 -10.34 2.28 -21.92
C GLY A 255 -10.30 1.26 -23.05
N ALA A 256 -9.49 0.20 -22.94
CA ALA A 256 -9.62 -0.97 -23.78
C ALA A 256 -10.92 -1.71 -23.46
N THR A 257 -11.55 -2.30 -24.46
CA THR A 257 -12.76 -3.11 -24.29
C THR A 257 -12.47 -4.59 -24.52
N MET A 258 -13.36 -5.46 -24.04
CA MET A 258 -13.24 -6.90 -24.29
C MET A 258 -13.30 -7.22 -25.78
N GLU A 259 -14.14 -6.52 -26.56
CA GLU A 259 -14.24 -6.67 -28.01
C GLU A 259 -12.92 -6.34 -28.72
N GLN A 260 -12.23 -5.28 -28.27
CA GLN A 260 -10.91 -4.92 -28.80
C GLN A 260 -9.85 -5.97 -28.45
N LEU A 261 -9.89 -6.51 -27.22
CA LEU A 261 -9.00 -7.57 -26.79
C LEU A 261 -9.23 -8.85 -27.58
N ASP A 262 -10.48 -9.27 -27.77
CA ASP A 262 -10.85 -10.44 -28.56
C ASP A 262 -10.41 -10.31 -30.03
N ALA A 263 -10.47 -9.12 -30.61
CA ALA A 263 -10.04 -8.86 -31.97
C ALA A 263 -8.54 -9.04 -32.23
N ILE A 264 -7.73 -9.01 -31.16
CA ILE A 264 -6.27 -9.21 -31.23
C ILE A 264 -5.81 -10.55 -30.62
N LYS A 265 -6.73 -11.42 -30.22
CA LYS A 265 -6.42 -12.68 -29.51
C LYS A 265 -5.38 -13.53 -30.23
N ASP A 266 -5.45 -13.63 -31.55
CA ASP A 266 -4.50 -14.41 -32.36
C ASP A 266 -3.12 -13.72 -32.54
N LYS A 267 -2.96 -12.47 -32.06
CA LYS A 267 -1.74 -11.67 -32.17
C LYS A 267 -0.94 -11.59 -30.87
N ILE A 268 -1.47 -12.15 -29.79
CA ILE A 268 -0.86 -12.10 -28.44
C ILE A 268 -0.80 -13.50 -27.83
N SER A 269 0.01 -13.69 -26.81
CA SER A 269 0.05 -14.95 -26.07
C SER A 269 -1.24 -15.15 -25.26
N GLU A 270 -1.56 -16.41 -24.94
CA GLU A 270 -2.67 -16.72 -24.03
C GLU A 270 -2.48 -16.06 -22.66
N GLU A 271 -1.26 -16.00 -22.18
CA GLU A 271 -0.89 -15.36 -20.95
C GLU A 271 -1.17 -13.85 -20.98
N ASP A 272 -0.72 -13.15 -22.03
CA ASP A 272 -0.99 -11.71 -22.21
C ASP A 272 -2.50 -11.43 -22.36
N PHE A 273 -3.23 -12.32 -23.03
CA PHE A 273 -4.69 -12.23 -23.15
C PHE A 273 -5.38 -12.32 -21.79
N LYS A 274 -5.04 -13.33 -20.96
CA LYS A 274 -5.63 -13.51 -19.62
C LYS A 274 -5.36 -12.31 -18.73
N ARG A 275 -4.11 -11.82 -18.73
CA ARG A 275 -3.69 -10.67 -17.92
C ARG A 275 -4.40 -9.39 -18.32
N ALA A 276 -4.50 -9.11 -19.64
CA ALA A 276 -5.24 -7.95 -20.13
C ALA A 276 -6.74 -8.04 -19.81
N ARG A 277 -7.33 -9.24 -19.96
CA ARG A 277 -8.73 -9.50 -19.60
C ARG A 277 -9.02 -9.17 -18.14
N PHE A 278 -8.13 -9.59 -17.23
CA PHE A 278 -8.26 -9.27 -15.81
C PHE A 278 -8.29 -7.75 -15.60
N VAL A 279 -7.30 -7.02 -16.14
CA VAL A 279 -7.18 -5.56 -15.94
C VAL A 279 -8.40 -4.82 -16.51
N ILE A 280 -8.84 -5.15 -17.74
CA ILE A 280 -10.02 -4.54 -18.35
C ILE A 280 -11.27 -4.79 -17.49
N GLY A 281 -11.43 -6.01 -16.96
CA GLY A 281 -12.54 -6.33 -16.07
C GLY A 281 -12.44 -5.63 -14.71
N GLU A 282 -11.22 -5.44 -14.17
CA GLU A 282 -11.01 -4.78 -12.88
C GLU A 282 -11.37 -3.30 -12.90
N GLU A 283 -11.17 -2.62 -14.03
CA GLU A 283 -11.62 -1.25 -14.21
C GLU A 283 -13.14 -1.12 -13.99
N GLN A 284 -13.92 -2.02 -14.59
CA GLN A 284 -15.38 -1.99 -14.42
C GLN A 284 -15.80 -2.36 -12.99
N ARG A 285 -15.13 -3.36 -12.37
CA ARG A 285 -15.40 -3.71 -10.96
C ARG A 285 -15.14 -2.54 -10.02
N GLY A 286 -14.07 -1.78 -10.26
CA GLY A 286 -13.78 -0.55 -9.50
C GLY A 286 -14.91 0.49 -9.58
N LEU A 287 -15.42 0.73 -10.79
CA LEU A 287 -16.54 1.65 -11.00
C LEU A 287 -17.85 1.15 -10.34
N ASP A 288 -18.13 -0.14 -10.45
CA ASP A 288 -19.30 -0.75 -9.79
C ASP A 288 -19.25 -0.60 -8.27
N VAL A 289 -18.06 -0.78 -7.67
CA VAL A 289 -17.86 -0.58 -6.22
C VAL A 289 -18.06 0.88 -5.83
N CYS A 290 -17.62 1.85 -6.64
CA CYS A 290 -17.90 3.27 -6.39
C CYS A 290 -19.41 3.53 -6.29
N GLU A 291 -20.18 3.03 -7.26
CA GLU A 291 -21.63 3.22 -7.26
C GLU A 291 -22.33 2.45 -6.12
N ALA A 292 -21.82 1.28 -5.75
CA ALA A 292 -22.33 0.52 -4.62
C ALA A 292 -22.09 1.26 -3.29
N LEU A 293 -20.89 1.80 -3.07
CA LEU A 293 -20.59 2.56 -1.85
C LEU A 293 -21.44 3.82 -1.68
N LYS A 294 -21.75 4.53 -2.76
CA LYS A 294 -22.67 5.68 -2.72
C LYS A 294 -24.07 5.31 -2.19
N ARG A 295 -24.46 4.05 -2.31
CA ARG A 295 -25.75 3.51 -1.84
C ARG A 295 -25.63 2.66 -0.58
N ASN A 296 -24.43 2.55 0.00
CA ASN A 296 -24.10 1.65 1.11
C ASN A 296 -24.43 0.16 0.80
N ASP A 297 -24.28 -0.23 -0.46
CA ASP A 297 -24.51 -1.60 -0.93
C ASP A 297 -23.24 -2.46 -0.74
N TYR A 298 -22.98 -2.85 0.48
CA TYR A 298 -21.80 -3.65 0.84
C TYR A 298 -21.86 -5.09 0.30
N GLU A 299 -23.04 -5.61 -0.04
CA GLU A 299 -23.17 -6.93 -0.69
C GLU A 299 -22.58 -6.90 -2.11
N THR A 300 -22.90 -5.86 -2.89
CA THR A 300 -22.28 -5.66 -4.22
C THR A 300 -20.77 -5.44 -4.11
N VAL A 301 -20.32 -4.65 -3.12
CA VAL A 301 -18.88 -4.47 -2.86
C VAL A 301 -18.20 -5.81 -2.64
N GLY A 302 -18.74 -6.64 -1.75
CA GLY A 302 -18.19 -7.95 -1.43
C GLY A 302 -18.15 -8.90 -2.63
N LYS A 303 -19.22 -8.94 -3.43
CA LYS A 303 -19.27 -9.73 -4.66
C LYS A 303 -18.15 -9.35 -5.63
N ARG A 304 -17.92 -8.04 -5.85
CA ARG A 304 -16.84 -7.56 -6.72
C ARG A 304 -15.46 -7.89 -6.14
N MET A 305 -15.30 -7.90 -4.82
CA MET A 305 -14.06 -8.34 -4.17
C MET A 305 -13.74 -9.81 -4.51
N TYR A 306 -14.69 -10.72 -4.47
CA TYR A 306 -14.48 -12.13 -4.87
C TYR A 306 -14.14 -12.26 -6.34
N GLU A 307 -14.85 -11.55 -7.22
CA GLU A 307 -14.54 -11.53 -8.66
C GLU A 307 -13.10 -11.07 -8.92
N THR A 308 -12.64 -10.05 -8.20
CA THR A 308 -11.24 -9.60 -8.25
C THR A 308 -10.29 -10.69 -7.74
N HIS A 309 -10.58 -11.34 -6.61
CA HIS A 309 -9.74 -12.40 -6.06
C HIS A 309 -9.49 -13.51 -7.06
N TRP A 310 -10.57 -14.08 -7.61
CA TRP A 310 -10.45 -15.20 -8.53
C TRP A 310 -9.86 -14.77 -9.89
N GLY A 311 -10.06 -13.53 -10.30
CA GLY A 311 -9.37 -12.96 -11.46
C GLY A 311 -7.87 -12.82 -11.24
N MET A 312 -7.46 -12.33 -10.06
CA MET A 312 -6.04 -12.26 -9.65
C MET A 312 -5.40 -13.64 -9.56
N SER A 313 -6.14 -14.64 -9.07
CA SER A 313 -5.65 -16.01 -8.93
C SER A 313 -5.52 -16.71 -10.29
N LYS A 314 -6.56 -16.67 -11.12
CA LYS A 314 -6.68 -17.54 -12.32
C LYS A 314 -6.21 -16.88 -13.61
N ASP A 315 -6.42 -15.57 -13.77
CA ASP A 315 -6.10 -14.85 -14.99
C ASP A 315 -4.79 -14.07 -14.87
N TYR A 316 -4.60 -13.39 -13.74
CA TYR A 316 -3.41 -12.58 -13.50
C TYR A 316 -2.26 -13.35 -12.84
N GLU A 317 -2.56 -14.50 -12.26
CA GLU A 317 -1.61 -15.46 -11.67
C GLU A 317 -0.68 -14.79 -10.63
N VAL A 318 -1.27 -14.03 -9.70
CA VAL A 318 -0.56 -13.35 -8.60
C VAL A 318 -0.99 -13.86 -7.22
N SER A 319 -1.76 -14.95 -7.16
CA SER A 319 -2.12 -15.61 -5.91
C SER A 319 -1.08 -16.64 -5.47
N CYS A 320 -1.29 -17.19 -4.29
CA CYS A 320 -0.67 -18.41 -3.79
C CYS A 320 -1.74 -19.30 -3.15
N GLU A 321 -1.40 -20.56 -2.89
CA GLU A 321 -2.35 -21.54 -2.35
C GLU A 321 -2.95 -21.10 -1.01
N GLU A 322 -2.14 -20.44 -0.17
CA GLU A 322 -2.56 -19.97 1.15
C GLU A 322 -3.59 -18.83 1.05
N LEU A 323 -3.43 -17.91 0.10
CA LEU A 323 -4.39 -16.82 -0.12
C LEU A 323 -5.69 -17.33 -0.71
N ASP A 324 -5.63 -18.24 -1.68
CA ASP A 324 -6.82 -18.88 -2.26
C ASP A 324 -7.57 -19.70 -1.20
N PHE A 325 -6.84 -20.34 -0.30
CA PHE A 325 -7.45 -21.10 0.80
C PHE A 325 -8.16 -20.17 1.80
N LEU A 326 -7.56 -19.03 2.17
CA LEU A 326 -8.21 -18.04 3.04
C LEU A 326 -9.48 -17.46 2.39
N ALA A 327 -9.45 -17.16 1.10
CA ALA A 327 -10.62 -16.68 0.37
C ALA A 327 -11.73 -17.75 0.28
N SER A 328 -11.37 -19.02 0.07
CA SER A 328 -12.33 -20.13 0.08
C SER A 328 -12.99 -20.32 1.44
N ILE A 329 -12.22 -20.22 2.55
CA ILE A 329 -12.80 -20.24 3.91
C ILE A 329 -13.78 -19.09 4.10
N ALA A 330 -13.45 -17.89 3.59
CA ALA A 330 -14.33 -16.73 3.69
C ALA A 330 -15.66 -16.97 2.94
N GLU A 331 -15.62 -17.53 1.72
CA GLU A 331 -16.83 -17.90 0.97
C GLU A 331 -17.69 -18.92 1.73
N GLU A 332 -17.08 -19.97 2.24
CA GLU A 332 -17.78 -21.03 2.99
C GLU A 332 -18.40 -20.51 4.31
N CYS A 333 -17.76 -19.52 4.95
CA CYS A 333 -18.28 -18.84 6.15
C CYS A 333 -19.35 -17.77 5.85
N GLY A 334 -19.69 -17.52 4.59
CA GLY A 334 -20.67 -16.51 4.19
C GLY A 334 -20.17 -15.06 4.37
N VAL A 335 -18.86 -14.85 4.35
CA VAL A 335 -18.25 -13.52 4.37
C VAL A 335 -18.66 -12.76 3.10
N ALA A 336 -19.05 -11.50 3.23
CA ALA A 336 -19.58 -10.72 2.12
C ALA A 336 -18.58 -10.55 0.97
N GLY A 337 -17.29 -10.39 1.28
CA GLY A 337 -16.22 -10.29 0.27
C GLY A 337 -14.85 -10.60 0.84
N SER A 338 -14.01 -11.23 0.04
CA SER A 338 -12.62 -11.53 0.35
C SER A 338 -11.77 -11.46 -0.91
N ARG A 339 -10.57 -10.90 -0.82
CA ARG A 339 -9.61 -10.86 -1.93
C ARG A 339 -8.17 -10.62 -1.47
N ILE A 340 -7.24 -10.98 -2.32
CA ILE A 340 -5.82 -10.62 -2.21
C ILE A 340 -5.70 -9.11 -2.17
N MET A 341 -4.87 -8.57 -1.30
CA MET A 341 -4.59 -7.13 -1.19
C MET A 341 -3.14 -6.82 -1.62
N GLY A 342 -2.98 -5.81 -2.47
CA GLY A 342 -1.68 -5.39 -2.99
C GLY A 342 -1.21 -6.23 -4.18
N GLY A 343 0.09 -6.29 -4.39
CA GLY A 343 0.70 -6.93 -5.57
C GLY A 343 0.55 -8.46 -5.65
N GLY A 344 0.07 -9.10 -4.61
CA GLY A 344 -0.06 -10.55 -4.55
C GLY A 344 1.22 -11.29 -4.20
N PHE A 345 1.33 -12.55 -4.63
CA PHE A 345 2.41 -13.50 -4.36
C PHE A 345 2.60 -13.85 -2.87
N GLY A 346 1.66 -13.53 -2.02
CA GLY A 346 1.66 -13.65 -0.57
C GLY A 346 1.00 -12.45 0.10
N GLY A 347 1.26 -12.24 1.39
CA GLY A 347 0.66 -11.17 2.18
C GLY A 347 -0.75 -11.49 2.64
N CYS A 348 -1.66 -10.53 2.56
CA CYS A 348 -3.00 -10.61 3.16
C CYS A 348 -4.13 -10.82 2.16
N THR A 349 -5.21 -11.45 2.66
CA THR A 349 -6.55 -11.17 2.15
C THR A 349 -7.17 -10.00 2.91
N ILE A 350 -7.92 -9.12 2.21
CA ILE A 350 -8.82 -8.12 2.80
C ILE A 350 -10.23 -8.68 2.77
N ASN A 351 -10.90 -8.66 3.92
CA ASN A 351 -12.19 -9.32 4.10
C ASN A 351 -13.22 -8.33 4.63
N LEU A 352 -14.36 -8.25 3.95
CA LEU A 352 -15.53 -7.47 4.34
C LEU A 352 -16.53 -8.43 5.00
N VAL A 353 -16.60 -8.41 6.32
CA VAL A 353 -17.28 -9.43 7.13
C VAL A 353 -18.50 -8.83 7.81
N LYS A 354 -19.67 -9.46 7.72
CA LYS A 354 -20.83 -9.09 8.55
C LYS A 354 -20.45 -9.20 10.02
N SER A 355 -20.80 -8.21 10.82
CA SER A 355 -20.40 -8.13 12.24
C SER A 355 -20.77 -9.38 13.04
N GLU A 356 -21.93 -9.97 12.73
CA GLU A 356 -22.44 -11.20 13.35
C GLU A 356 -21.63 -12.47 13.00
N LEU A 357 -20.95 -12.47 11.86
CA LEU A 357 -20.12 -13.60 11.39
C LEU A 357 -18.65 -13.47 11.79
N TYR A 358 -18.24 -12.30 12.29
CA TYR A 358 -16.83 -11.96 12.46
C TYR A 358 -16.07 -12.95 13.34
N ASP A 359 -16.57 -13.22 14.55
CA ASP A 359 -15.86 -14.09 15.50
C ASP A 359 -15.78 -15.53 15.00
N ASN A 360 -16.87 -16.04 14.41
CA ASN A 360 -16.89 -17.37 13.82
C ASN A 360 -15.95 -17.49 12.62
N PHE A 361 -15.92 -16.50 11.74
CA PHE A 361 -15.01 -16.48 10.60
C PHE A 361 -13.55 -16.50 11.04
N ILE A 362 -13.17 -15.64 11.99
CA ILE A 362 -11.79 -15.58 12.49
C ILE A 362 -11.37 -16.91 13.14
N ALA A 363 -12.24 -17.50 13.97
CA ALA A 363 -11.96 -18.78 14.62
C ALA A 363 -11.78 -19.91 13.58
N THR A 364 -12.70 -20.00 12.60
CA THR A 364 -12.65 -21.01 11.53
C THR A 364 -11.41 -20.84 10.65
N ALA A 365 -11.07 -19.57 10.28
CA ALA A 365 -9.89 -19.30 9.47
C ALA A 365 -8.61 -19.72 10.19
N LYS A 366 -8.47 -19.39 11.47
CA LYS A 366 -7.30 -19.80 12.28
C LYS A 366 -7.20 -21.32 12.40
N GLU A 367 -8.29 -22.00 12.77
CA GLU A 367 -8.32 -23.46 12.94
C GLU A 367 -7.95 -24.19 11.66
N ARG A 368 -8.65 -23.89 10.55
CA ARG A 368 -8.47 -24.59 9.28
C ARG A 368 -7.12 -24.28 8.62
N PHE A 369 -6.68 -23.03 8.71
CA PHE A 369 -5.38 -22.65 8.18
C PHE A 369 -4.24 -23.32 8.96
N ASN A 370 -4.33 -23.33 10.29
CA ASN A 370 -3.35 -24.02 11.14
C ASN A 370 -3.34 -25.54 10.89
N ALA A 371 -4.50 -26.14 10.70
CA ALA A 371 -4.61 -27.58 10.38
C ALA A 371 -3.92 -27.94 9.06
N LYS A 372 -3.94 -27.01 8.07
CA LYS A 372 -3.35 -27.24 6.75
C LYS A 372 -1.86 -26.88 6.67
N TYR A 373 -1.48 -25.73 7.28
CA TYR A 373 -0.14 -25.14 7.09
C TYR A 373 0.74 -25.17 8.34
N GLY A 374 0.21 -25.62 9.50
CA GLY A 374 0.97 -25.74 10.75
C GLY A 374 1.17 -24.42 11.51
N HIS A 375 0.50 -23.34 11.10
CA HIS A 375 0.48 -22.05 11.80
C HIS A 375 -0.83 -21.30 11.53
N GLU A 376 -1.21 -20.39 12.42
CA GLU A 376 -2.38 -19.53 12.22
C GLU A 376 -2.06 -18.37 11.28
N PRO A 377 -3.05 -17.86 10.52
CA PRO A 377 -2.92 -16.58 9.84
C PRO A 377 -2.90 -15.46 10.89
N LYS A 378 -2.16 -14.38 10.65
CA LYS A 378 -2.23 -13.20 11.51
C LYS A 378 -3.46 -12.37 11.17
N VAL A 379 -4.10 -11.84 12.19
CA VAL A 379 -5.33 -11.05 12.04
C VAL A 379 -5.03 -9.59 12.35
N TYR A 380 -5.37 -8.70 11.43
CA TYR A 380 -5.22 -7.25 11.61
C TYR A 380 -6.57 -6.56 11.42
N ALA A 381 -7.06 -5.93 12.49
CA ALA A 381 -8.14 -4.97 12.37
C ALA A 381 -7.66 -3.74 11.60
N VAL A 382 -8.53 -3.14 10.80
CA VAL A 382 -8.24 -1.98 9.96
C VAL A 382 -9.05 -0.78 10.42
N VAL A 383 -8.36 0.33 10.67
CA VAL A 383 -8.97 1.63 10.93
C VAL A 383 -8.46 2.60 9.86
N ILE A 384 -9.38 3.25 9.16
CA ILE A 384 -9.03 4.25 8.13
C ILE A 384 -8.55 5.53 8.81
N SER A 385 -7.36 6.00 8.45
CA SER A 385 -6.58 7.01 9.15
C SER A 385 -6.21 8.20 8.24
N ASP A 386 -5.60 9.23 8.86
CA ASP A 386 -5.05 10.37 8.13
C ASP A 386 -3.68 10.03 7.51
N GLY A 387 -3.35 10.72 6.43
CA GLY A 387 -2.09 10.57 5.70
C GLY A 387 -0.87 11.16 6.41
N ALA A 388 0.22 11.33 5.65
CA ALA A 388 1.51 11.83 6.12
C ALA A 388 1.37 13.20 6.79
N ARG A 389 1.99 13.35 7.99
CA ARG A 389 1.92 14.58 8.80
C ARG A 389 3.06 14.68 9.80
N LYS A 390 3.28 15.88 10.30
CA LYS A 390 4.05 16.16 11.53
C LYS A 390 3.18 15.81 12.75
N LEU A 391 3.77 15.24 13.79
CA LEU A 391 3.12 14.90 15.06
C LEU A 391 3.26 16.01 16.10
#